data_f3d2993b7237519cc193d8229d239df4
#
_entry.id   f3d2993b7237519cc193d8229d239df4
#
_cell.length_a   1.000
_cell.length_b   1.000
_cell.length_c   1.000
_cell.angle_alpha   90.00
_cell.angle_beta   90.00
_cell.angle_gamma   90.00
#
_symmetry.space_group_name_H-M   'P 1'
#
loop_
_entity.id
_entity.type
_entity.pdbx_description
1 polymer ?
#
loop_
_entity_poly.entity_id
_entity_poly.type
_entity_poly.pdbx_seq_one_letter_code
_entity_poly.pdbx_strand_id
1 'polypeptide(L)'
;MTDQTPYQNVTFPSNGGTAHGYLAVPDRGRGPGLIVIQEWWGLTDHIADVTNRFAREGFVALAPDLYGGRTTHDAEEASALLNELPPEKAVTELAGAVEYLLSQDSVTRPAVGVVGFCMGGLFALNLAAQAGGQVGAVAVFYGTFSGDEDFSAVSAPVLGIVGGQDAFTPVDQARAVLGRISGPVDVQVYDAGHAFFNDENLLGTYDQDQAGQAWARTVDFLRQHLAG
;
A
#
# COMPACT_ATOMS: atom_id res chain seq x y z
N MET A 1 -3.70 -3.15 30.98
CA MET A 1 -4.57 -2.55 29.96
C MET A 1 -3.72 -2.58 28.70
N THR A 2 -4.08 -3.36 27.72
CA THR A 2 -3.42 -3.36 26.42
C THR A 2 -3.74 -2.03 25.78
N ASP A 3 -2.73 -1.16 25.61
CA ASP A 3 -2.85 0.02 24.72
C ASP A 3 -3.13 -0.50 23.31
N GLN A 4 -4.40 -0.72 23.00
CA GLN A 4 -4.83 -0.92 21.63
C GLN A 4 -4.72 0.44 20.97
N THR A 5 -3.85 0.55 19.99
CA THR A 5 -3.86 1.71 19.11
C THR A 5 -5.22 1.80 18.41
N PRO A 6 -5.75 3.00 18.14
CA PRO A 6 -7.10 3.17 17.62
C PRO A 6 -7.35 2.46 16.27
N TYR A 7 -6.29 2.06 15.59
CA TYR A 7 -6.34 1.43 14.25
C TYR A 7 -5.94 -0.05 14.22
N GLN A 8 -6.03 -0.77 15.36
CA GLN A 8 -5.83 -2.22 15.42
C GLN A 8 -7.16 -2.89 15.80
N ASN A 9 -8.04 -3.10 14.81
CA ASN A 9 -9.34 -3.73 15.05
C ASN A 9 -9.43 -5.20 14.64
N VAL A 10 -8.37 -5.72 13.98
CA VAL A 10 -8.24 -7.14 13.65
C VAL A 10 -6.85 -7.66 13.96
N THR A 11 -6.79 -8.99 14.17
CA THR A 11 -5.54 -9.74 14.30
C THR A 11 -5.55 -10.90 13.32
N PHE A 12 -4.38 -11.28 12.83
CA PHE A 12 -4.23 -12.41 11.92
C PHE A 12 -2.90 -13.13 12.15
N PRO A 13 -2.84 -14.45 11.83
CA PRO A 13 -1.59 -15.19 11.92
C PRO A 13 -0.56 -14.66 10.92
N SER A 14 0.68 -14.50 11.35
CA SER A 14 1.79 -14.16 10.49
C SER A 14 3.08 -14.71 11.07
N ASN A 15 3.87 -15.41 10.25
CA ASN A 15 5.21 -15.91 10.57
C ASN A 15 5.33 -16.62 11.93
N GLY A 16 4.32 -17.46 12.27
CA GLY A 16 4.28 -18.17 13.57
C GLY A 16 3.92 -17.28 14.77
N GLY A 17 3.61 -16.01 14.54
CA GLY A 17 3.13 -15.03 15.51
C GLY A 17 1.76 -14.47 15.16
N THR A 18 1.42 -13.33 15.76
CA THR A 18 0.20 -12.58 15.52
C THR A 18 0.58 -11.19 15.00
N ALA A 19 0.02 -10.83 13.85
CA ALA A 19 0.06 -9.48 13.31
C ALA A 19 -1.28 -8.77 13.57
N HIS A 20 -1.25 -7.45 13.47
CA HIS A 20 -2.40 -6.57 13.71
C HIS A 20 -2.66 -5.70 12.48
N GLY A 21 -3.87 -5.17 12.37
CA GLY A 21 -4.21 -4.23 11.32
C GLY A 21 -5.56 -3.56 11.51
N TYR A 22 -5.84 -2.64 10.61
CA TYR A 22 -7.10 -1.91 10.53
C TYR A 22 -7.91 -2.41 9.33
N LEU A 23 -9.03 -3.05 9.60
CA LEU A 23 -9.97 -3.54 8.58
C LEU A 23 -11.16 -2.59 8.47
N ALA A 24 -11.43 -2.14 7.26
CA ALA A 24 -12.64 -1.39 6.90
C ALA A 24 -13.45 -2.19 5.86
N VAL A 25 -14.73 -2.38 6.15
CA VAL A 25 -15.65 -3.16 5.31
C VAL A 25 -16.65 -2.19 4.68
N PRO A 26 -16.99 -2.32 3.39
CA PRO A 26 -17.96 -1.45 2.74
C PRO A 26 -19.37 -1.66 3.31
N ASP A 27 -20.25 -0.65 3.19
CA ASP A 27 -21.62 -0.68 3.71
C ASP A 27 -22.43 -1.90 3.22
N ARG A 28 -22.17 -2.36 2.01
CA ARG A 28 -22.77 -3.58 1.45
C ARG A 28 -22.25 -4.88 2.07
N GLY A 29 -21.32 -4.80 3.02
CA GLY A 29 -20.76 -5.91 3.79
C GLY A 29 -19.79 -6.81 3.04
N ARG A 30 -19.54 -6.59 1.74
CA ARG A 30 -18.67 -7.44 0.91
C ARG A 30 -18.11 -6.71 -0.30
N GLY A 31 -16.94 -7.16 -0.78
CA GLY A 31 -16.28 -6.59 -1.96
C GLY A 31 -14.95 -7.29 -2.28
N PRO A 32 -14.24 -6.85 -3.32
CA PRO A 32 -12.87 -7.26 -3.56
C PRO A 32 -11.99 -6.92 -2.35
N GLY A 33 -11.03 -7.80 -2.01
CA GLY A 33 -10.04 -7.52 -0.96
C GLY A 33 -9.00 -6.51 -1.43
N LEU A 34 -8.55 -5.65 -0.54
CA LEU A 34 -7.51 -4.65 -0.81
C LEU A 34 -6.57 -4.53 0.40
N ILE A 35 -5.27 -4.68 0.18
CA ILE A 35 -4.23 -4.36 1.16
C ILE A 35 -3.80 -2.92 0.94
N VAL A 36 -3.73 -2.13 2.04
CA VAL A 36 -3.27 -0.74 2.04
C VAL A 36 -1.99 -0.67 2.88
N ILE A 37 -0.85 -0.37 2.25
CA ILE A 37 0.45 -0.40 2.92
C ILE A 37 0.90 1.02 3.23
N GLN A 38 1.19 1.24 4.51
CA GLN A 38 1.59 2.50 5.12
C GLN A 38 2.86 3.12 4.54
N GLU A 39 3.03 4.40 4.78
CA GLU A 39 4.30 5.12 4.66
C GLU A 39 5.20 4.84 5.88
N TRP A 40 6.40 5.42 5.88
CA TRP A 40 7.35 5.31 7.00
C TRP A 40 6.87 5.93 8.34
N TRP A 41 5.75 6.68 8.30
CA TRP A 41 5.13 7.26 9.50
C TRP A 41 4.37 6.25 10.37
N GLY A 42 4.10 5.05 9.84
CA GLY A 42 3.26 4.04 10.49
C GLY A 42 1.81 4.07 10.00
N LEU A 43 0.95 3.32 10.69
CA LEU A 43 -0.49 3.31 10.44
C LEU A 43 -1.13 4.53 11.11
N THR A 44 -0.93 5.72 10.48
CA THR A 44 -1.43 7.02 10.95
C THR A 44 -2.91 7.22 10.66
N ASP A 45 -3.46 8.36 11.12
CA ASP A 45 -4.83 8.81 10.83
C ASP A 45 -5.05 8.89 9.31
N HIS A 46 -4.05 9.34 8.54
CA HIS A 46 -4.09 9.38 7.08
C HIS A 46 -4.31 7.99 6.47
N ILE A 47 -3.50 7.00 6.84
CA ILE A 47 -3.61 5.64 6.29
C ILE A 47 -4.92 4.98 6.69
N ALA A 48 -5.41 5.23 7.92
CA ALA A 48 -6.72 4.77 8.35
C ALA A 48 -7.86 5.42 7.55
N ASP A 49 -7.79 6.74 7.27
CA ASP A 49 -8.78 7.41 6.41
C ASP A 49 -8.72 6.87 4.97
N VAL A 50 -7.54 6.70 4.40
CA VAL A 50 -7.37 6.09 3.06
C VAL A 50 -8.02 4.71 3.00
N THR A 51 -7.83 3.88 4.05
CA THR A 51 -8.46 2.56 4.16
C THR A 51 -9.98 2.66 4.19
N ASN A 52 -10.52 3.60 4.97
CA ASN A 52 -11.95 3.89 5.01
C ASN A 52 -12.49 4.41 3.66
N ARG A 53 -11.71 5.25 2.97
CA ARG A 53 -12.09 5.73 1.62
C ARG A 53 -12.20 4.58 0.64
N PHE A 54 -11.26 3.63 0.62
CA PHE A 54 -11.37 2.43 -0.21
C PHE A 54 -12.58 1.56 0.17
N ALA A 55 -12.93 1.46 1.46
CA ALA A 55 -14.16 0.77 1.86
C ALA A 55 -15.41 1.47 1.30
N ARG A 56 -15.47 2.80 1.32
CA ARG A 56 -16.55 3.57 0.68
C ARG A 56 -16.63 3.33 -0.84
N GLU A 57 -15.50 3.05 -1.50
CA GLU A 57 -15.44 2.67 -2.92
C GLU A 57 -15.83 1.20 -3.18
N GLY A 58 -16.10 0.44 -2.11
CA GLY A 58 -16.63 -0.92 -2.17
C GLY A 58 -15.62 -2.03 -2.01
N PHE A 59 -14.40 -1.75 -1.56
CA PHE A 59 -13.39 -2.74 -1.24
C PHE A 59 -13.47 -3.18 0.21
N VAL A 60 -13.13 -4.44 0.50
CA VAL A 60 -12.80 -4.88 1.87
C VAL A 60 -11.33 -4.55 2.07
N ALA A 61 -11.06 -3.43 2.74
CA ALA A 61 -9.72 -2.84 2.82
C ALA A 61 -9.05 -3.16 4.17
N LEU A 62 -7.84 -3.67 4.15
CA LEU A 62 -7.02 -3.97 5.32
C LEU A 62 -5.70 -3.21 5.24
N ALA A 63 -5.41 -2.39 6.24
CA ALA A 63 -4.10 -1.80 6.47
C ALA A 63 -3.38 -2.60 7.56
N PRO A 64 -2.38 -3.44 7.23
CA PRO A 64 -1.52 -4.10 8.21
C PRO A 64 -0.68 -3.07 8.96
N ASP A 65 -0.45 -3.29 10.26
CA ASP A 65 0.36 -2.43 11.10
C ASP A 65 1.78 -2.97 11.21
N LEU A 66 2.67 -2.50 10.35
CA LEU A 66 4.05 -2.99 10.26
C LEU A 66 4.94 -2.55 11.44
N TYR A 67 4.51 -1.57 12.22
CA TYR A 67 5.29 -1.03 13.33
C TYR A 67 4.74 -1.41 14.72
N GLY A 68 3.71 -2.28 14.78
CA GLY A 68 3.15 -2.79 16.03
C GLY A 68 2.53 -1.69 16.91
N GLY A 69 1.81 -0.77 16.30
CA GLY A 69 1.10 0.32 16.98
C GLY A 69 1.90 1.61 17.10
N ARG A 70 3.16 1.64 16.66
CA ARG A 70 3.95 2.85 16.68
C ARG A 70 3.67 3.71 15.46
N THR A 71 3.45 5.00 15.66
CA THR A 71 3.32 6.02 14.62
C THR A 71 4.12 7.25 15.02
N THR A 72 4.57 8.03 14.05
CA THR A 72 5.30 9.28 14.31
C THR A 72 5.05 10.31 13.23
N HIS A 73 5.27 11.58 13.55
CA HIS A 73 5.33 12.70 12.61
C HIS A 73 6.74 13.35 12.60
N ASP A 74 7.70 12.73 13.27
CA ASP A 74 9.10 13.13 13.30
C ASP A 74 9.93 12.28 12.33
N ALA A 75 10.70 12.92 11.45
CA ALA A 75 11.43 12.24 10.38
C ALA A 75 12.61 11.39 10.90
N GLU A 76 13.24 11.78 12.02
CA GLU A 76 14.34 11.00 12.61
C GLU A 76 13.78 9.73 13.24
N GLU A 77 12.66 9.85 13.96
CA GLU A 77 11.95 8.71 14.53
C GLU A 77 11.40 7.77 13.44
N ALA A 78 10.81 8.32 12.36
CA ALA A 78 10.34 7.51 11.23
C ALA A 78 11.49 6.73 10.57
N SER A 79 12.65 7.37 10.40
CA SER A 79 13.85 6.70 9.89
C SER A 79 14.34 5.58 10.82
N ALA A 80 14.27 5.80 12.14
CA ALA A 80 14.61 4.76 13.12
C ALA A 80 13.63 3.57 13.04
N LEU A 81 12.32 3.84 12.97
CA LEU A 81 11.29 2.81 12.82
C LEU A 81 11.48 1.97 11.55
N LEU A 82 11.78 2.63 10.44
CA LEU A 82 12.06 1.96 9.17
C LEU A 82 13.30 1.07 9.26
N ASN A 83 14.37 1.54 9.88
CA ASN A 83 15.61 0.76 10.05
C ASN A 83 15.42 -0.43 11.02
N GLU A 84 14.47 -0.37 11.94
CA GLU A 84 14.10 -1.47 12.84
C GLU A 84 13.21 -2.52 12.17
N LEU A 85 12.64 -2.24 10.99
CA LEU A 85 11.77 -3.15 10.26
C LEU A 85 12.55 -3.98 9.24
N PRO A 86 12.85 -5.27 9.50
CA PRO A 86 13.47 -6.12 8.50
C PRO A 86 12.53 -6.30 7.29
N PRO A 87 12.99 -6.05 6.06
CA PRO A 87 12.14 -6.15 4.87
C PRO A 87 11.45 -7.52 4.72
N GLU A 88 12.14 -8.60 5.03
CA GLU A 88 11.61 -9.96 4.99
C GLU A 88 10.46 -10.16 5.99
N LYS A 89 10.56 -9.56 7.19
CA LYS A 89 9.49 -9.59 8.19
C LYS A 89 8.26 -8.83 7.66
N ALA A 90 8.46 -7.64 7.13
CA ALA A 90 7.36 -6.84 6.56
C ALA A 90 6.62 -7.62 5.46
N VAL A 91 7.35 -8.18 4.51
CA VAL A 91 6.74 -8.95 3.40
C VAL A 91 6.01 -10.20 3.91
N THR A 92 6.54 -10.87 4.93
CA THR A 92 5.88 -12.03 5.55
C THR A 92 4.59 -11.63 6.28
N GLU A 93 4.59 -10.51 6.99
CA GLU A 93 3.38 -9.98 7.64
C GLU A 93 2.32 -9.58 6.61
N LEU A 94 2.72 -8.95 5.52
CA LEU A 94 1.83 -8.59 4.42
C LEU A 94 1.25 -9.84 3.72
N ALA A 95 2.03 -10.89 3.54
CA ALA A 95 1.54 -12.17 3.01
C ALA A 95 0.47 -12.79 3.93
N GLY A 96 0.69 -12.77 5.25
CA GLY A 96 -0.32 -13.18 6.23
C GLY A 96 -1.61 -12.33 6.16
N ALA A 97 -1.50 -11.03 5.88
CA ALA A 97 -2.66 -10.16 5.67
C ALA A 97 -3.44 -10.53 4.39
N VAL A 98 -2.76 -10.92 3.31
CA VAL A 98 -3.40 -11.43 2.08
C VAL A 98 -4.17 -12.71 2.38
N GLU A 99 -3.54 -13.68 3.05
CA GLU A 99 -4.19 -14.94 3.43
C GLU A 99 -5.41 -14.68 4.33
N TYR A 100 -5.28 -13.77 5.30
CA TYR A 100 -6.39 -13.37 6.16
C TYR A 100 -7.55 -12.79 5.36
N LEU A 101 -7.32 -11.82 4.47
CA LEU A 101 -8.38 -11.25 3.64
C LEU A 101 -9.05 -12.31 2.76
N LEU A 102 -8.28 -13.16 2.10
CA LEU A 102 -8.81 -14.22 1.23
C LEU A 102 -9.63 -15.27 2.00
N SER A 103 -9.43 -15.41 3.32
CA SER A 103 -10.22 -16.27 4.19
C SER A 103 -11.55 -15.66 4.63
N GLN A 104 -11.79 -14.37 4.41
CA GLN A 104 -13.01 -13.70 4.87
C GLN A 104 -14.18 -13.92 3.89
N ASP A 105 -15.35 -14.28 4.40
CA ASP A 105 -16.59 -14.41 3.62
C ASP A 105 -17.01 -13.10 2.94
N SER A 106 -16.55 -11.97 3.44
CA SER A 106 -16.76 -10.63 2.87
C SER A 106 -15.96 -10.38 1.60
N VAL A 107 -14.88 -11.12 1.35
CA VAL A 107 -14.02 -10.97 0.18
C VAL A 107 -14.56 -11.80 -0.97
N THR A 108 -14.85 -11.14 -2.10
CA THR A 108 -15.58 -11.74 -3.22
C THR A 108 -14.70 -12.29 -4.33
N ARG A 109 -13.36 -12.18 -4.20
CA ARG A 109 -12.40 -12.56 -5.23
C ARG A 109 -11.30 -13.47 -4.70
N PRO A 110 -10.73 -14.35 -5.52
CA PRO A 110 -9.63 -15.21 -5.13
C PRO A 110 -8.27 -14.50 -5.12
N ALA A 111 -8.22 -13.22 -5.49
CA ALA A 111 -7.04 -12.39 -5.45
C ALA A 111 -7.40 -11.00 -4.89
N VAL A 112 -6.44 -10.38 -4.21
CA VAL A 112 -6.55 -9.05 -3.62
C VAL A 112 -5.88 -7.98 -4.49
N GLY A 113 -6.30 -6.73 -4.34
CA GLY A 113 -5.50 -5.58 -4.75
C GLY A 113 -4.49 -5.20 -3.67
N VAL A 114 -3.45 -4.50 -4.07
CA VAL A 114 -2.47 -3.93 -3.15
C VAL A 114 -2.23 -2.48 -3.53
N VAL A 115 -2.30 -1.58 -2.55
CA VAL A 115 -1.90 -0.17 -2.70
C VAL A 115 -0.84 0.13 -1.67
N GLY A 116 0.27 0.72 -2.08
CA GLY A 116 1.34 1.08 -1.17
C GLY A 116 1.87 2.49 -1.42
N PHE A 117 2.21 3.18 -0.34
CA PHE A 117 2.64 4.57 -0.32
C PHE A 117 4.10 4.68 0.14
N CYS A 118 4.94 5.43 -0.55
CA CYS A 118 6.35 5.63 -0.22
C CYS A 118 7.09 4.27 -0.10
N MET A 119 7.67 3.95 1.06
CA MET A 119 8.23 2.61 1.34
C MET A 119 7.21 1.49 1.10
N GLY A 120 5.93 1.75 1.38
CA GLY A 120 4.84 0.80 1.14
C GLY A 120 4.67 0.45 -0.33
N GLY A 121 5.08 1.34 -1.24
CA GLY A 121 5.11 1.05 -2.68
C GLY A 121 6.15 -0.01 -3.03
N LEU A 122 7.33 0.04 -2.41
CA LEU A 122 8.35 -1.00 -2.51
C LEU A 122 7.83 -2.34 -1.95
N PHE A 123 7.22 -2.31 -0.77
CA PHE A 123 6.66 -3.53 -0.15
C PHE A 123 5.48 -4.09 -0.94
N ALA A 124 4.68 -3.26 -1.62
CA ALA A 124 3.60 -3.72 -2.49
C ALA A 124 4.12 -4.58 -3.66
N LEU A 125 5.22 -4.17 -4.27
CA LEU A 125 5.85 -4.94 -5.34
C LEU A 125 6.53 -6.21 -4.82
N ASN A 126 7.21 -6.17 -3.68
CA ASN A 126 7.78 -7.34 -3.03
C ASN A 126 6.70 -8.36 -2.66
N LEU A 127 5.57 -7.90 -2.10
CA LEU A 127 4.42 -8.74 -1.80
C LEU A 127 3.86 -9.38 -3.06
N ALA A 128 3.68 -8.62 -4.14
CA ALA A 128 3.15 -9.14 -5.40
C ALA A 128 4.09 -10.19 -6.03
N ALA A 129 5.41 -9.98 -5.94
CA ALA A 129 6.40 -10.96 -6.39
C ALA A 129 6.34 -12.27 -5.60
N GLN A 130 6.13 -12.18 -4.27
CA GLN A 130 6.06 -13.36 -3.39
C GLN A 130 4.70 -14.07 -3.48
N ALA A 131 3.60 -13.34 -3.44
CA ALA A 131 2.25 -13.89 -3.38
C ALA A 131 1.71 -14.36 -4.77
N GLY A 132 2.35 -13.93 -5.85
CA GLY A 132 2.00 -14.36 -7.21
C GLY A 132 0.52 -14.16 -7.54
N GLY A 133 -0.16 -15.21 -7.96
CA GLY A 133 -1.58 -15.14 -8.37
C GLY A 133 -2.59 -14.74 -7.29
N GLN A 134 -2.19 -14.61 -6.03
CA GLN A 134 -3.05 -14.07 -4.96
C GLN A 134 -3.14 -12.53 -4.99
N VAL A 135 -2.26 -11.87 -5.77
CA VAL A 135 -2.32 -10.41 -6.01
C VAL A 135 -2.79 -10.18 -7.44
N GLY A 136 -3.93 -9.54 -7.60
CA GLY A 136 -4.59 -9.28 -8.88
C GLY A 136 -4.30 -7.92 -9.48
N ALA A 137 -3.88 -6.93 -8.69
CA ALA A 137 -3.51 -5.59 -9.13
C ALA A 137 -2.66 -4.87 -8.07
N VAL A 138 -1.72 -4.02 -8.50
CA VAL A 138 -0.87 -3.23 -7.59
C VAL A 138 -0.89 -1.77 -7.99
N ALA A 139 -1.13 -0.86 -7.04
CA ALA A 139 -0.93 0.57 -7.22
C ALA A 139 0.20 1.06 -6.31
N VAL A 140 1.17 1.74 -6.88
CA VAL A 140 2.38 2.21 -6.21
C VAL A 140 2.39 3.73 -6.23
N PHE A 141 2.15 4.35 -5.08
CA PHE A 141 2.23 5.79 -4.92
C PHE A 141 3.64 6.19 -4.49
N TYR A 142 4.29 6.98 -5.32
CA TYR A 142 5.64 7.55 -5.08
C TYR A 142 6.57 6.55 -4.37
N GLY A 143 6.63 5.32 -4.91
CA GLY A 143 7.44 4.25 -4.34
C GLY A 143 8.90 4.63 -4.24
N THR A 144 9.53 4.34 -3.09
CA THR A 144 10.95 4.60 -2.88
C THR A 144 11.78 3.41 -3.36
N PHE A 145 12.59 3.64 -4.38
CA PHE A 145 13.43 2.61 -5.00
C PHE A 145 14.91 3.00 -4.95
N SER A 146 15.79 2.03 -4.73
CA SER A 146 17.25 2.22 -4.82
C SER A 146 17.74 2.22 -6.28
N GLY A 147 16.95 1.59 -7.17
CA GLY A 147 17.26 1.45 -8.60
C GLY A 147 17.74 0.05 -8.99
N ASP A 148 18.10 -0.79 -8.02
CA ASP A 148 18.67 -2.14 -8.26
C ASP A 148 17.64 -3.27 -8.11
N GLU A 149 16.41 -2.95 -7.67
CA GLU A 149 15.36 -3.93 -7.43
C GLU A 149 14.99 -4.69 -8.71
N ASP A 150 14.77 -6.00 -8.56
CA ASP A 150 14.27 -6.88 -9.60
C ASP A 150 12.84 -7.31 -9.28
N PHE A 151 11.88 -6.78 -10.02
CA PHE A 151 10.47 -7.13 -9.93
C PHE A 151 9.98 -7.96 -11.12
N SER A 152 10.88 -8.65 -11.82
CA SER A 152 10.55 -9.52 -12.97
C SER A 152 9.57 -10.65 -12.60
N ALA A 153 9.47 -11.02 -11.32
CA ALA A 153 8.50 -11.99 -10.83
C ALA A 153 7.06 -11.41 -10.68
N VAL A 154 6.88 -10.10 -10.73
CA VAL A 154 5.55 -9.47 -10.64
C VAL A 154 4.84 -9.63 -11.99
N SER A 155 3.77 -10.42 -12.01
CA SER A 155 2.93 -10.65 -13.19
C SER A 155 1.60 -9.90 -13.15
N ALA A 156 1.18 -9.43 -11.97
CA ALA A 156 -0.01 -8.63 -11.80
C ALA A 156 0.12 -7.28 -12.53
N PRO A 157 -0.97 -6.71 -13.05
CA PRO A 157 -1.01 -5.33 -13.52
C PRO A 157 -0.55 -4.33 -12.45
N VAL A 158 0.29 -3.38 -12.83
CA VAL A 158 0.84 -2.36 -11.93
C VAL A 158 0.51 -0.95 -12.43
N LEU A 159 0.00 -0.10 -11.54
CA LEU A 159 -0.14 1.34 -11.72
C LEU A 159 0.92 2.06 -10.90
N GLY A 160 1.87 2.70 -11.55
CA GLY A 160 2.86 3.57 -10.93
C GLY A 160 2.37 5.02 -10.90
N ILE A 161 2.27 5.61 -9.73
CA ILE A 161 1.87 7.00 -9.50
C ILE A 161 3.11 7.74 -8.99
N VAL A 162 3.68 8.58 -9.85
CA VAL A 162 5.01 9.18 -9.65
C VAL A 162 4.88 10.70 -9.61
N GLY A 163 5.52 11.33 -8.63
CA GLY A 163 5.68 12.80 -8.61
C GLY A 163 6.75 13.24 -9.61
N GLY A 164 6.44 14.18 -10.46
CA GLY A 164 7.38 14.73 -11.43
C GLY A 164 8.51 15.54 -10.78
N GLN A 165 8.29 16.00 -9.55
CA GLN A 165 9.24 16.77 -8.72
C GLN A 165 9.72 15.96 -7.50
N ASP A 166 9.57 14.62 -7.55
CA ASP A 166 9.98 13.74 -6.46
C ASP A 166 11.51 13.69 -6.34
N ALA A 167 12.03 14.17 -5.19
CA ALA A 167 13.47 14.19 -4.91
C ALA A 167 14.00 12.86 -4.36
N PHE A 168 13.14 11.97 -3.86
CA PHE A 168 13.53 10.66 -3.32
C PHE A 168 13.64 9.61 -4.42
N THR A 169 12.70 9.61 -5.36
CA THR A 169 12.74 8.71 -6.51
C THR A 169 12.43 9.47 -7.80
N PRO A 170 13.46 9.92 -8.52
CA PRO A 170 13.28 10.60 -9.80
C PRO A 170 12.50 9.76 -10.82
N VAL A 171 11.72 10.40 -11.67
CA VAL A 171 10.83 9.76 -12.65
C VAL A 171 11.53 8.69 -13.48
N ASP A 172 12.76 8.98 -13.95
CA ASP A 172 13.51 8.01 -14.77
C ASP A 172 13.92 6.77 -13.98
N GLN A 173 14.25 6.93 -12.69
CA GLN A 173 14.53 5.80 -11.81
C GLN A 173 13.28 4.97 -11.57
N ALA A 174 12.16 5.62 -11.25
CA ALA A 174 10.87 4.92 -11.08
C ALA A 174 10.49 4.14 -12.35
N ARG A 175 10.61 4.75 -13.52
CA ARG A 175 10.33 4.10 -14.81
C ARG A 175 11.28 2.92 -15.09
N ALA A 176 12.57 3.06 -14.76
CA ALA A 176 13.55 1.99 -14.95
C ALA A 176 13.27 0.78 -14.08
N VAL A 177 12.87 1.00 -12.81
CA VAL A 177 12.52 -0.06 -11.87
C VAL A 177 11.21 -0.74 -12.28
N LEU A 178 10.15 0.04 -12.50
CA LEU A 178 8.84 -0.47 -12.90
C LEU A 178 8.88 -1.15 -14.26
N GLY A 179 9.76 -0.72 -15.16
CA GLY A 179 9.97 -1.36 -16.48
C GLY A 179 10.57 -2.77 -16.44
N ARG A 180 11.03 -3.24 -15.28
CA ARG A 180 11.51 -4.64 -15.09
C ARG A 180 10.38 -5.60 -14.72
N ILE A 181 9.19 -5.11 -14.46
CA ILE A 181 8.01 -5.91 -14.14
C ILE A 181 7.56 -6.68 -15.40
N SER A 182 7.25 -7.98 -15.25
CA SER A 182 6.82 -8.82 -16.37
C SER A 182 5.35 -8.61 -16.75
N GLY A 183 4.53 -8.16 -15.79
CA GLY A 183 3.12 -7.83 -16.00
C GLY A 183 2.91 -6.49 -16.72
N PRO A 184 1.67 -6.14 -17.06
CA PRO A 184 1.34 -4.84 -17.61
C PRO A 184 1.66 -3.69 -16.62
N VAL A 185 2.31 -2.64 -17.09
CA VAL A 185 2.66 -1.47 -16.27
C VAL A 185 2.13 -0.20 -16.92
N ASP A 186 1.44 0.61 -16.12
CA ASP A 186 1.02 1.97 -16.47
C ASP A 186 1.68 2.96 -15.49
N VAL A 187 2.48 3.90 -15.99
CA VAL A 187 3.16 4.91 -15.18
C VAL A 187 2.57 6.28 -15.44
N GLN A 188 1.92 6.84 -14.43
CA GLN A 188 1.34 8.18 -14.44
C GLN A 188 2.24 9.15 -13.66
N VAL A 189 2.64 10.24 -14.31
CA VAL A 189 3.47 11.28 -13.71
C VAL A 189 2.61 12.50 -13.41
N TYR A 190 2.65 12.94 -12.15
CA TYR A 190 1.90 14.08 -11.63
C TYR A 190 2.83 15.27 -11.40
N ASP A 191 2.36 16.48 -11.62
CA ASP A 191 3.14 17.71 -11.36
C ASP A 191 3.18 18.02 -9.86
N ALA A 192 3.86 17.16 -9.10
CA ALA A 192 3.90 17.17 -7.64
C ALA A 192 5.20 16.56 -7.11
N GLY A 193 5.49 16.79 -5.82
CA GLY A 193 6.63 16.20 -5.10
C GLY A 193 6.32 14.82 -4.52
N HIS A 194 7.27 14.30 -3.71
CA HIS A 194 7.07 13.07 -2.94
C HIS A 194 5.94 13.23 -1.93
N ALA A 195 5.16 12.18 -1.69
CA ALA A 195 4.04 12.16 -0.73
C ALA A 195 2.93 13.19 -1.00
N PHE A 196 2.74 13.60 -2.27
CA PHE A 196 1.74 14.61 -2.64
C PHE A 196 0.29 14.19 -2.35
N PHE A 197 0.06 12.93 -2.08
CA PHE A 197 -1.26 12.40 -1.70
C PHE A 197 -1.54 12.48 -0.20
N ASN A 198 -0.49 12.61 0.64
CA ASN A 198 -0.64 12.60 2.09
C ASN A 198 -1.09 13.99 2.60
N ASP A 199 -2.36 14.08 3.05
CA ASP A 199 -3.00 15.32 3.52
C ASP A 199 -2.58 15.74 4.95
N GLU A 200 -1.85 14.91 5.70
CA GLU A 200 -1.12 15.36 6.90
C GLU A 200 -0.02 16.36 6.54
N ASN A 201 0.41 16.37 5.27
CA ASN A 201 1.34 17.32 4.66
C ASN A 201 2.68 17.48 5.40
N LEU A 202 3.20 16.38 5.96
CA LEU A 202 4.41 16.38 6.79
C LEU A 202 5.67 16.78 6.01
N LEU A 203 5.69 16.60 4.70
CA LEU A 203 6.79 17.02 3.82
C LEU A 203 6.52 18.36 3.10
N GLY A 204 5.36 18.99 3.31
CA GLY A 204 5.01 20.23 2.64
C GLY A 204 4.72 20.08 1.14
N THR A 205 4.40 18.88 0.67
CA THR A 205 4.25 18.52 -0.75
C THR A 205 2.83 18.08 -1.12
N TYR A 206 1.89 18.12 -0.17
CA TYR A 206 0.50 17.78 -0.45
C TYR A 206 -0.09 18.67 -1.53
N ASP A 207 -0.69 18.05 -2.55
CA ASP A 207 -1.40 18.73 -3.62
C ASP A 207 -2.78 18.09 -3.79
N GLN A 208 -3.82 18.82 -3.40
CA GLN A 208 -5.20 18.32 -3.40
C GLN A 208 -5.68 17.93 -4.80
N ASP A 209 -5.33 18.69 -5.83
CA ASP A 209 -5.79 18.45 -7.21
C ASP A 209 -5.10 17.21 -7.79
N GLN A 210 -3.77 17.08 -7.61
CA GLN A 210 -3.02 15.92 -8.06
C GLN A 210 -3.41 14.66 -7.27
N ALA A 211 -3.62 14.80 -5.95
CA ALA A 211 -4.10 13.71 -5.10
C ALA A 211 -5.49 13.22 -5.54
N GLY A 212 -6.40 14.13 -5.86
CA GLY A 212 -7.73 13.78 -6.37
C GLY A 212 -7.70 13.03 -7.70
N GLN A 213 -6.84 13.46 -8.62
CA GLN A 213 -6.65 12.77 -9.91
C GLN A 213 -6.02 11.39 -9.72
N ALA A 214 -4.98 11.27 -8.89
CA ALA A 214 -4.34 10.00 -8.57
C ALA A 214 -5.30 9.01 -7.89
N TRP A 215 -6.15 9.51 -6.98
CA TRP A 215 -7.20 8.71 -6.34
C TRP A 215 -8.17 8.13 -7.36
N ALA A 216 -8.76 8.98 -8.21
CA ALA A 216 -9.73 8.54 -9.22
C ALA A 216 -9.13 7.49 -10.16
N ARG A 217 -7.89 7.73 -10.63
CA ARG A 217 -7.17 6.78 -11.48
C ARG A 217 -6.92 5.44 -10.79
N THR A 218 -6.56 5.46 -9.50
CA THR A 218 -6.31 4.25 -8.71
C THR A 218 -7.58 3.43 -8.52
N VAL A 219 -8.69 4.08 -8.16
CA VAL A 219 -9.99 3.39 -7.99
C VAL A 219 -10.44 2.74 -9.29
N ASP A 220 -10.35 3.45 -10.41
CA ASP A 220 -10.71 2.91 -11.73
C ASP A 220 -9.81 1.72 -12.11
N PHE A 221 -8.50 1.84 -11.90
CA PHE A 221 -7.55 0.76 -12.15
C PHE A 221 -7.86 -0.49 -11.32
N LEU A 222 -8.07 -0.33 -10.01
CA LEU A 222 -8.40 -1.44 -9.12
C LEU A 222 -9.73 -2.08 -9.51
N ARG A 223 -10.75 -1.30 -9.83
CA ARG A 223 -12.04 -1.82 -10.31
C ARG A 223 -11.89 -2.60 -11.60
N GLN A 224 -11.12 -2.10 -12.55
CA GLN A 224 -10.89 -2.79 -13.83
C GLN A 224 -10.26 -4.17 -13.64
N HIS A 225 -9.33 -4.32 -12.72
CA HIS A 225 -8.53 -5.55 -12.56
C HIS A 225 -9.06 -6.49 -11.47
N LEU A 226 -9.87 -5.98 -10.53
CA LEU A 226 -10.47 -6.76 -9.45
C LEU A 226 -11.99 -6.97 -9.63
N ALA A 227 -12.63 -6.28 -10.58
CA ALA A 227 -13.98 -6.59 -10.98
C ALA A 227 -13.99 -7.79 -11.94
N GLY A 228 -14.84 -8.73 -11.74
CA GLY A 228 -15.08 -9.87 -12.60
C GLY A 228 -16.53 -10.23 -12.57
#